data_1e6f8a7040754bd44791db716913a79e
#
_entry.id   1e6f8a7040754bd44791db716913a79e
#
_cell.length_a   1.000
_cell.length_b   1.000
_cell.length_c   1.000
_cell.angle_alpha   90.00
_cell.angle_beta   90.00
_cell.angle_gamma   90.00
#
_symmetry.space_group_name_H-M   'P 1'
#
loop_
_entity.id
_entity.type
_entity.pdbx_description
1 polymer ?
#
loop_
_entity_poly.entity_id
_entity_poly.type
_entity_poly.pdbx_seq_one_letter_code
_entity_poly.pdbx_strand_id
1 'polypeptide(L)'
;GAAYTIAHSIIKALGEKYIYLALALSAMILTGMGVFIDVAVITIAPIAIIMGNKLQLSKFKLLLAMIGGGKCGNILSPNPNTIIAAENFDAPLSSVMAAGIVPALIGLIITVFVIVPLIPKGDLMVGDEATERDNEDTLPALWRSLLGPIVTIILLALRPIAGIVIDPM
;
A
#
# COMPACT_ATOMS: atom_id res chain seq x y z
N GLY A 1 -14.42 1.84 -3.31
CA GLY A 1 -14.64 2.11 -1.96
C GLY A 1 -13.47 2.52 -1.10
N ALA A 2 -13.37 1.92 0.08
CA ALA A 2 -12.47 2.34 1.16
C ALA A 2 -10.99 2.44 0.74
N ALA A 3 -10.45 1.42 0.09
CA ALA A 3 -9.05 1.40 -0.36
C ALA A 3 -8.74 2.53 -1.35
N TYR A 4 -9.66 2.81 -2.28
CA TYR A 4 -9.55 3.92 -3.21
C TYR A 4 -9.55 5.27 -2.48
N THR A 5 -10.45 5.45 -1.50
CA THR A 5 -10.54 6.68 -0.70
C THR A 5 -9.23 6.96 0.06
N ILE A 6 -8.63 5.93 0.65
CA ILE A 6 -7.35 6.04 1.36
C ILE A 6 -6.25 6.49 0.38
N ALA A 7 -6.12 5.81 -0.76
CA ALA A 7 -5.12 6.13 -1.77
C ALA A 7 -5.29 7.56 -2.32
N HIS A 8 -6.52 7.94 -2.69
CA HIS A 8 -6.83 9.28 -3.20
C HIS A 8 -6.51 10.38 -2.16
N SER A 9 -6.82 10.14 -0.89
CA SER A 9 -6.52 11.10 0.19
C SER A 9 -5.02 11.30 0.38
N ILE A 10 -4.22 10.23 0.30
CA ILE A 10 -2.76 10.31 0.41
C ILE A 10 -2.17 11.10 -0.76
N ILE A 11 -2.63 10.82 -1.99
CA ILE A 11 -2.16 11.51 -3.20
C ILE A 11 -2.53 13.00 -3.15
N LYS A 12 -3.75 13.32 -2.70
CA LYS A 12 -4.19 14.70 -2.54
C LYS A 12 -3.39 15.47 -1.47
N ALA A 13 -3.03 14.80 -0.37
CA ALA A 13 -2.26 15.40 0.72
C ALA A 13 -0.80 15.67 0.35
N LEU A 14 -0.14 14.78 -0.38
CA LEU A 14 1.26 14.90 -0.77
C LEU A 14 1.47 15.76 -2.01
N GLY A 15 0.44 15.89 -2.85
CA GLY A 15 0.46 16.68 -4.08
C GLY A 15 1.25 16.05 -5.24
N GLU A 16 1.17 16.68 -6.39
CA GLU A 16 1.72 16.19 -7.66
C GLU A 16 3.24 16.03 -7.66
N LYS A 17 3.94 16.87 -6.91
CA LYS A 17 5.41 16.84 -6.81
C LYS A 17 5.95 15.51 -6.28
N TYR A 18 5.19 14.88 -5.37
CA TYR A 18 5.59 13.63 -4.70
C TYR A 18 4.75 12.44 -5.15
N ILE A 19 4.29 12.43 -6.40
CA ILE A 19 3.36 11.42 -6.91
C ILE A 19 3.88 9.98 -6.76
N TYR A 20 5.16 9.72 -7.02
CA TYR A 20 5.75 8.39 -6.85
C TYR A 20 5.74 7.95 -5.38
N LEU A 21 6.06 8.88 -4.46
CA LEU A 21 5.98 8.62 -3.02
C LEU A 21 4.53 8.38 -2.59
N ALA A 22 3.60 9.20 -3.09
CA ALA A 22 2.18 9.08 -2.77
C ALA A 22 1.61 7.73 -3.22
N LEU A 23 1.94 7.27 -4.43
CA LEU A 23 1.53 5.97 -4.95
C LEU A 23 2.17 4.82 -4.17
N ALA A 24 3.46 4.92 -3.87
CA ALA A 24 4.18 3.92 -3.09
C ALA A 24 3.63 3.81 -1.66
N LEU A 25 3.39 4.95 -0.98
CA LEU A 25 2.78 4.98 0.35
C LEU A 25 1.35 4.43 0.34
N SER A 26 0.55 4.78 -0.67
CA SER A 26 -0.81 4.26 -0.80
C SER A 26 -0.80 2.74 -0.92
N ALA A 27 0.07 2.19 -1.77
CA ALA A 27 0.23 0.75 -1.92
C ALA A 27 0.76 0.10 -0.62
N MET A 28 1.75 0.72 0.04
CA MET A 28 2.31 0.24 1.30
C MET A 28 1.26 0.19 2.42
N ILE A 29 0.43 1.22 2.55
CA ILE A 29 -0.62 1.26 3.57
C ILE A 29 -1.67 0.19 3.29
N LEU A 30 -2.15 0.07 2.05
CA LEU A 30 -3.14 -0.95 1.70
C LEU A 30 -2.62 -2.37 1.94
N THR A 31 -1.39 -2.67 1.52
CA THR A 31 -0.82 -4.00 1.72
C THR A 31 -0.44 -4.23 3.18
N GLY A 32 -0.01 -3.21 3.91
CA GLY A 32 0.22 -3.26 5.36
C GLY A 32 -1.03 -3.59 6.16
N MET A 33 -2.21 -3.23 5.66
CA MET A 33 -3.51 -3.61 6.21
C MET A 33 -3.95 -5.03 5.83
N GLY A 34 -3.14 -5.78 5.09
CA GLY A 34 -3.43 -7.15 4.68
C GLY A 34 -4.05 -7.28 3.28
N VAL A 35 -4.18 -6.20 2.52
CA VAL A 35 -4.61 -6.28 1.11
C VAL A 35 -3.48 -6.89 0.28
N PHE A 36 -3.81 -7.87 -0.57
CA PHE A 36 -2.84 -8.42 -1.51
C PHE A 36 -2.33 -7.33 -2.47
N ILE A 37 -1.05 -7.38 -2.81
CA ILE A 37 -0.39 -6.38 -3.63
C ILE A 37 -1.07 -6.16 -4.99
N ASP A 38 -1.54 -7.23 -5.61
CA ASP A 38 -2.23 -7.19 -6.90
C ASP A 38 -3.51 -6.36 -6.80
N VAL A 39 -4.29 -6.60 -5.74
CA VAL A 39 -5.54 -5.87 -5.45
C VAL A 39 -5.23 -4.40 -5.11
N ALA A 40 -4.17 -4.15 -4.35
CA ALA A 40 -3.75 -2.79 -4.02
C ALA A 40 -3.35 -2.03 -5.29
N VAL A 41 -2.53 -2.63 -6.16
CA VAL A 41 -2.10 -2.03 -7.43
C VAL A 41 -3.28 -1.76 -8.35
N ILE A 42 -4.18 -2.72 -8.56
CA ILE A 42 -5.39 -2.55 -9.39
C ILE A 42 -6.29 -1.44 -8.83
N THR A 43 -6.39 -1.33 -7.50
CA THR A 43 -7.21 -0.30 -6.85
C THR A 43 -6.64 1.11 -7.07
N ILE A 44 -5.31 1.26 -7.05
CA ILE A 44 -4.62 2.55 -7.20
C ILE A 44 -4.41 2.90 -8.68
N ALA A 45 -4.35 1.90 -9.56
CA ALA A 45 -4.04 2.08 -10.98
C ALA A 45 -4.85 3.18 -11.69
N PRO A 46 -6.17 3.32 -11.50
CA PRO A 46 -6.92 4.41 -12.13
C PRO A 46 -6.37 5.79 -11.78
N ILE A 47 -6.03 6.02 -10.50
CA ILE A 47 -5.47 7.30 -10.04
C ILE A 47 -4.07 7.50 -10.63
N ALA A 48 -3.25 6.43 -10.65
CA ALA A 48 -1.92 6.47 -11.23
C ALA A 48 -1.95 6.79 -12.72
N ILE A 49 -2.94 6.27 -13.46
CA ILE A 49 -3.15 6.55 -14.90
C ILE A 49 -3.53 8.01 -15.11
N ILE A 50 -4.51 8.53 -14.37
CA ILE A 50 -4.95 9.92 -14.47
C ILE A 50 -3.77 10.87 -14.20
N MET A 51 -3.05 10.65 -13.10
CA MET A 51 -1.89 11.48 -12.73
C MET A 51 -0.73 11.31 -13.70
N GLY A 52 -0.50 10.08 -14.17
CA GLY A 52 0.52 9.78 -15.17
C GLY A 52 0.28 10.50 -16.49
N ASN A 53 -0.96 10.53 -16.97
CA ASN A 53 -1.36 11.27 -18.17
C ASN A 53 -1.21 12.78 -17.96
N LYS A 54 -1.72 13.30 -16.84
CA LYS A 54 -1.64 14.73 -16.52
C LYS A 54 -0.20 15.25 -16.44
N LEU A 55 0.69 14.47 -15.84
CA LEU A 55 2.07 14.86 -15.56
C LEU A 55 3.07 14.29 -16.57
N GLN A 56 2.60 13.60 -17.62
CA GLN A 56 3.42 12.92 -18.65
C GLN A 56 4.51 12.03 -18.03
N LEU A 57 4.10 11.17 -17.10
CA LEU A 57 4.99 10.29 -16.36
C LEU A 57 5.19 8.94 -17.06
N SER A 58 6.31 8.30 -16.78
CA SER A 58 6.61 6.97 -17.28
C SER A 58 5.71 5.92 -16.64
N LYS A 59 5.03 5.10 -17.46
CA LYS A 59 4.20 3.96 -17.03
C LYS A 59 4.96 3.03 -16.11
N PHE A 60 6.19 2.71 -16.48
CA PHE A 60 7.03 1.79 -15.74
C PHE A 60 7.42 2.32 -14.36
N LYS A 61 7.75 3.62 -14.26
CA LYS A 61 8.06 4.26 -12.97
C LYS A 61 6.87 4.29 -12.02
N LEU A 62 5.66 4.55 -12.55
CA LEU A 62 4.44 4.53 -11.75
C LEU A 62 4.16 3.12 -11.20
N LEU A 63 4.23 2.12 -12.08
CA LEU A 63 4.04 0.73 -11.70
C LEU A 63 5.08 0.28 -10.66
N LEU A 64 6.35 0.62 -10.87
CA LEU A 64 7.43 0.28 -9.96
C LEU A 64 7.26 0.92 -8.59
N ALA A 65 6.82 2.18 -8.52
CA ALA A 65 6.53 2.84 -7.25
C ALA A 65 5.42 2.10 -6.48
N MET A 66 4.33 1.73 -7.17
CA MET A 66 3.23 0.99 -6.55
C MET A 66 3.65 -0.41 -6.08
N ILE A 67 4.36 -1.18 -6.93
CA ILE A 67 4.83 -2.52 -6.58
C ILE A 67 5.85 -2.45 -5.43
N GLY A 68 6.81 -1.53 -5.50
CA GLY A 68 7.83 -1.38 -4.46
C GLY A 68 7.23 -1.01 -3.11
N GLY A 69 6.32 -0.02 -3.09
CA GLY A 69 5.58 0.35 -1.89
C GLY A 69 4.73 -0.81 -1.36
N GLY A 70 4.02 -1.50 -2.24
CA GLY A 70 3.21 -2.66 -1.88
C GLY A 70 4.03 -3.81 -1.28
N LYS A 71 5.22 -4.08 -1.79
CA LYS A 71 6.14 -5.07 -1.21
C LYS A 71 6.61 -4.65 0.19
N CYS A 72 6.88 -3.37 0.40
CA CYS A 72 7.24 -2.85 1.72
C CYS A 72 6.09 -3.04 2.73
N GLY A 73 4.84 -2.80 2.33
CA GLY A 73 3.69 -3.02 3.20
C GLY A 73 3.44 -4.50 3.51
N ASN A 74 3.69 -5.39 2.56
CA ASN A 74 3.56 -6.82 2.81
C ASN A 74 4.42 -7.32 3.98
N ILE A 75 5.60 -6.76 4.19
CA ILE A 75 6.47 -7.13 5.31
C ILE A 75 5.82 -6.80 6.66
N LEU A 76 4.95 -5.80 6.68
CA LEU A 76 4.26 -5.33 7.89
C LEU A 76 2.91 -6.01 8.13
N SER A 77 2.40 -6.75 7.16
CA SER A 77 1.05 -7.29 7.19
C SER A 77 1.01 -8.74 7.66
N PRO A 78 -0.10 -9.18 8.23
CA PRO A 78 -0.33 -10.60 8.56
C PRO A 78 -0.68 -11.39 7.29
N ASN A 79 0.21 -11.36 6.30
CA ASN A 79 0.06 -12.13 5.07
C ASN A 79 0.66 -13.56 5.24
N PRO A 80 0.39 -14.49 4.32
CA PRO A 80 0.89 -15.86 4.42
C PRO A 80 2.41 -15.96 4.60
N ASN A 81 3.20 -15.09 3.97
CA ASN A 81 4.66 -15.13 4.10
C ASN A 81 5.10 -14.77 5.52
N THR A 82 4.49 -13.75 6.12
CA THR A 82 4.80 -13.30 7.48
C THR A 82 4.34 -14.34 8.51
N ILE A 83 3.18 -14.98 8.26
CA ILE A 83 2.65 -16.05 9.12
C ILE A 83 3.57 -17.26 9.08
N ILE A 84 3.94 -17.76 7.88
CA ILE A 84 4.87 -18.88 7.72
C ILE A 84 6.23 -18.58 8.36
N ALA A 85 6.73 -17.34 8.21
CA ALA A 85 7.98 -16.95 8.87
C ALA A 85 7.85 -17.02 10.40
N ALA A 86 6.75 -16.49 10.97
CA ALA A 86 6.50 -16.56 12.40
C ALA A 86 6.44 -18.00 12.92
N GLU A 87 5.76 -18.89 12.20
CA GLU A 87 5.65 -20.31 12.54
C GLU A 87 7.01 -21.03 12.47
N ASN A 88 7.77 -20.82 11.38
CA ASN A 88 9.06 -21.50 11.21
C ASN A 88 10.13 -21.03 12.20
N PHE A 89 10.07 -19.80 12.66
CA PHE A 89 11.01 -19.24 13.65
C PHE A 89 10.49 -19.34 15.09
N ASP A 90 9.33 -19.98 15.31
CA ASP A 90 8.67 -20.06 16.62
C ASP A 90 8.58 -18.71 17.30
N ALA A 91 8.23 -17.67 16.53
CA ALA A 91 8.18 -16.30 16.97
C ALA A 91 6.74 -15.75 16.91
N PRO A 92 6.33 -14.90 17.87
CA PRO A 92 5.02 -14.24 17.79
C PRO A 92 4.88 -13.45 16.49
N LEU A 93 3.76 -13.60 15.80
CA LEU A 93 3.49 -12.91 14.54
C LEU A 93 3.66 -11.38 14.66
N SER A 94 3.21 -10.81 15.78
CA SER A 94 3.38 -9.39 16.09
C SER A 94 4.84 -8.95 16.16
N SER A 95 5.74 -9.80 16.65
CA SER A 95 7.18 -9.52 16.72
C SER A 95 7.79 -9.53 15.31
N VAL A 96 7.40 -10.49 14.47
CA VAL A 96 7.87 -10.56 13.07
C VAL A 96 7.40 -9.33 12.28
N MET A 97 6.12 -8.95 12.43
CA MET A 97 5.59 -7.74 11.81
C MET A 97 6.30 -6.47 12.29
N ALA A 98 6.54 -6.34 13.59
CA ALA A 98 7.25 -5.20 14.19
C ALA A 98 8.70 -5.11 13.69
N ALA A 99 9.41 -6.24 13.62
CA ALA A 99 10.76 -6.30 13.06
C ALA A 99 10.81 -5.87 11.58
N GLY A 100 9.71 -6.05 10.85
CA GLY A 100 9.54 -5.62 9.47
C GLY A 100 9.47 -4.10 9.26
N ILE A 101 9.20 -3.30 10.30
CA ILE A 101 9.01 -1.83 10.15
C ILE A 101 10.25 -1.15 9.57
N VAL A 102 11.42 -1.42 10.15
CA VAL A 102 12.67 -0.78 9.72
C VAL A 102 13.02 -1.14 8.27
N PRO A 103 13.10 -2.42 7.87
CA PRO A 103 13.39 -2.77 6.49
C PRO A 103 12.31 -2.29 5.50
N ALA A 104 11.04 -2.23 5.90
CA ALA A 104 9.98 -1.70 5.05
C ALA A 104 10.14 -0.20 4.77
N LEU A 105 10.49 0.59 5.78
CA LEU A 105 10.75 2.03 5.61
C LEU A 105 12.00 2.29 4.76
N ILE A 106 13.07 1.55 5.01
CA ILE A 106 14.28 1.62 4.20
C ILE A 106 13.98 1.24 2.74
N GLY A 107 13.25 0.15 2.53
CA GLY A 107 12.83 -0.30 1.20
C GLY A 107 11.98 0.73 0.46
N LEU A 108 11.06 1.40 1.16
CA LEU A 108 10.26 2.49 0.60
C LEU A 108 11.14 3.66 0.14
N ILE A 109 12.07 4.10 0.99
CA ILE A 109 12.99 5.19 0.68
C ILE A 109 13.84 4.82 -0.53
N ILE A 110 14.45 3.63 -0.54
CA ILE A 110 15.27 3.15 -1.66
C ILE A 110 14.42 3.07 -2.94
N THR A 111 13.22 2.52 -2.88
CA THR A 111 12.34 2.42 -4.06
C THR A 111 12.07 3.79 -4.65
N VAL A 112 11.63 4.74 -3.84
CA VAL A 112 11.15 6.04 -4.34
C VAL A 112 12.28 6.97 -4.72
N PHE A 113 13.36 7.03 -3.93
CA PHE A 113 14.40 8.03 -4.10
C PHE A 113 15.67 7.51 -4.81
N VAL A 114 15.82 6.17 -4.92
CA VAL A 114 16.97 5.58 -5.62
C VAL A 114 16.51 4.84 -6.86
N ILE A 115 15.64 3.84 -6.74
CA ILE A 115 15.30 2.94 -7.86
C ILE A 115 14.46 3.68 -8.91
N VAL A 116 13.36 4.34 -8.52
CA VAL A 116 12.48 5.05 -9.46
C VAL A 116 13.22 6.13 -10.27
N PRO A 117 14.10 6.97 -9.70
CA PRO A 117 14.88 7.93 -10.48
C PRO A 117 15.89 7.29 -11.43
N LEU A 118 16.54 6.19 -11.04
CA LEU A 118 17.56 5.50 -11.85
C LEU A 118 17.00 4.86 -13.12
N ILE A 119 15.72 4.54 -13.14
CA ILE A 119 15.10 3.92 -14.31
C ILE A 119 14.96 4.95 -15.44
N PRO A 120 15.34 4.59 -16.68
CA PRO A 120 15.13 5.44 -17.83
C PRO A 120 13.64 5.84 -17.99
N LYS A 121 13.42 7.00 -18.59
CA LYS A 121 12.06 7.40 -18.99
C LYS A 121 11.64 6.47 -20.13
N GLY A 122 10.98 5.38 -19.81
CA GLY A 122 10.35 4.52 -20.80
C GLY A 122 9.10 5.17 -21.40
N ASP A 123 8.18 4.37 -21.93
CA ASP A 123 6.94 4.86 -22.51
C ASP A 123 6.19 5.76 -21.55
N LEU A 124 5.90 6.97 -22.02
CA LEU A 124 5.08 7.92 -21.28
C LEU A 124 3.61 7.47 -21.30
N MET A 125 2.87 7.85 -20.30
CA MET A 125 1.43 7.77 -20.33
C MET A 125 0.94 8.75 -21.39
N VAL A 126 0.50 8.25 -22.56
CA VAL A 126 -0.18 9.01 -23.60
C VAL A 126 -1.62 8.54 -23.60
N GLY A 127 -2.53 9.50 -23.39
CA GLY A 127 -3.92 9.31 -23.12
C GLY A 127 -4.62 8.18 -23.88
N ASP A 128 -5.06 7.20 -23.16
CA ASP A 128 -6.39 6.63 -23.33
C ASP A 128 -7.19 7.12 -22.12
N GLU A 129 -8.36 7.61 -22.38
CA GLU A 129 -9.27 8.16 -21.39
C GLU A 129 -9.43 7.14 -20.26
N ALA A 130 -8.62 7.31 -19.20
CA ALA A 130 -8.98 6.72 -17.93
C ALA A 130 -10.33 7.35 -17.60
N THR A 131 -11.39 6.60 -17.84
CA THR A 131 -12.74 6.98 -17.46
C THR A 131 -12.65 7.41 -16.02
N GLU A 132 -12.69 8.72 -15.77
CA GLU A 132 -12.92 9.23 -14.44
C GLU A 132 -14.10 8.42 -13.94
N ARG A 133 -13.89 7.56 -12.97
CA ARG A 133 -15.01 7.05 -12.20
C ARG A 133 -15.52 8.25 -11.44
N ASP A 134 -16.37 8.99 -12.13
CA ASP A 134 -17.13 10.16 -11.69
C ASP A 134 -18.06 9.76 -10.53
N ASN A 135 -17.47 9.42 -9.40
CA ASN A 135 -18.21 9.11 -8.18
C ASN A 135 -17.43 9.61 -6.96
N GLU A 136 -16.85 10.83 -7.02
CA GLU A 136 -16.35 11.46 -5.78
C GLU A 136 -17.48 11.58 -4.74
N ASP A 137 -18.70 11.80 -5.18
CA ASP A 137 -19.88 11.96 -4.31
C ASP A 137 -20.33 10.67 -3.60
N THR A 138 -19.82 9.50 -4.02
CA THR A 138 -20.17 8.20 -3.43
C THR A 138 -19.06 7.58 -2.60
N LEU A 139 -17.92 8.27 -2.45
CA LEU A 139 -16.80 7.74 -1.67
C LEU A 139 -17.10 7.80 -0.17
N PRO A 140 -16.86 6.72 0.57
CA PRO A 140 -17.04 6.73 2.02
C PRO A 140 -16.06 7.70 2.67
N ALA A 141 -16.47 8.36 3.74
CA ALA A 141 -15.59 9.25 4.50
C ALA A 141 -14.31 8.50 4.93
N LEU A 142 -13.16 9.15 4.88
CA LEU A 142 -11.84 8.57 5.16
C LEU A 142 -11.82 7.82 6.50
N TRP A 143 -12.40 8.39 7.57
CA TRP A 143 -12.45 7.77 8.88
C TRP A 143 -13.22 6.43 8.90
N ARG A 144 -14.33 6.32 8.10
CA ARG A 144 -15.07 5.07 7.94
C ARG A 144 -14.26 4.03 7.18
N SER A 145 -13.46 4.47 6.20
CA SER A 145 -12.59 3.62 5.42
C SER A 145 -11.44 3.02 6.26
N LEU A 146 -10.99 3.75 7.27
CA LEU A 146 -9.91 3.32 8.17
C LEU A 146 -10.40 2.44 9.32
N LEU A 147 -11.69 2.43 9.64
CA LEU A 147 -12.23 1.65 10.76
C LEU A 147 -11.91 0.16 10.67
N GLY A 148 -12.18 -0.46 9.53
CA GLY A 148 -11.92 -1.90 9.33
C GLY A 148 -10.46 -2.27 9.60
N PRO A 149 -9.49 -1.66 8.89
CA PRO A 149 -8.07 -1.90 9.13
C PRO A 149 -7.60 -1.63 10.55
N ILE A 150 -8.03 -0.51 11.14
CA ILE A 150 -7.64 -0.13 12.50
C ILE A 150 -8.17 -1.14 13.52
N VAL A 151 -9.43 -1.54 13.40
CA VAL A 151 -10.03 -2.55 14.29
C VAL A 151 -9.27 -3.87 14.17
N THR A 152 -8.95 -4.31 12.95
CA THR A 152 -8.19 -5.54 12.74
C THR A 152 -6.81 -5.49 13.39
N ILE A 153 -6.08 -4.37 13.22
CA ILE A 153 -4.75 -4.18 13.83
C ILE A 153 -4.85 -4.18 15.36
N ILE A 154 -5.86 -3.49 15.91
CA ILE A 154 -6.09 -3.45 17.37
C ILE A 154 -6.38 -4.85 17.91
N LEU A 155 -7.26 -5.61 17.25
CA LEU A 155 -7.59 -6.98 17.65
C LEU A 155 -6.37 -7.91 17.60
N LEU A 156 -5.54 -7.79 16.56
CA LEU A 156 -4.28 -8.54 16.44
C LEU A 156 -3.28 -8.15 17.54
N ALA A 157 -3.19 -6.87 17.87
CA ALA A 157 -2.31 -6.38 18.94
C ALA A 157 -2.80 -6.76 20.33
N LEU A 158 -4.11 -6.86 20.54
CA LEU A 158 -4.71 -7.27 21.82
C LEU A 158 -4.64 -8.77 22.08
N ARG A 159 -4.49 -9.59 21.02
CA ARG A 159 -4.43 -11.05 21.12
C ARG A 159 -3.40 -11.54 22.16
N PRO A 160 -2.12 -11.09 22.16
CA PRO A 160 -1.13 -11.51 23.15
C PRO A 160 -1.41 -10.95 24.56
N ILE A 161 -2.14 -9.82 24.67
CA ILE A 161 -2.42 -9.17 25.96
C ILE A 161 -3.63 -9.82 26.65
N ALA A 162 -4.62 -10.24 25.88
CA ALA A 162 -5.86 -10.83 26.40
C ALA A 162 -5.75 -12.32 26.73
N GLY A 163 -4.62 -12.99 26.42
CA GLY A 163 -4.45 -14.43 26.66
C GLY A 163 -5.45 -15.31 25.90
N ILE A 164 -6.15 -14.77 24.93
CA ILE A 164 -7.12 -15.50 24.11
C ILE A 164 -6.35 -16.28 23.05
N VAL A 165 -6.00 -17.51 23.39
CA VAL A 165 -5.52 -18.49 22.41
C VAL A 165 -6.76 -19.00 21.66
N ILE A 166 -7.01 -18.44 20.49
CA ILE A 166 -7.90 -19.09 19.54
C ILE A 166 -7.05 -20.13 18.84
N ASP A 167 -7.25 -21.39 19.24
CA ASP A 167 -6.62 -22.52 18.61
C ASP A 167 -7.13 -22.61 17.17
N PRO A 168 -6.28 -22.55 16.15
CA PRO A 168 -6.72 -22.82 14.79
C PRO A 168 -6.91 -24.33 14.64
N MET A 169 -8.19 -24.76 14.60
CA MET A 169 -8.52 -26.08 14.11
C MET A 169 -8.26 -26.16 12.61
#